data_6dbb932606a48d83d058ded2c6cc29ea
#
_entry.id   6dbb932606a48d83d058ded2c6cc29ea
#
_cell.length_a   1.000
_cell.length_b   1.000
_cell.length_c   1.000
_cell.angle_alpha   90.00
_cell.angle_beta   90.00
_cell.angle_gamma   90.00
#
_symmetry.space_group_name_H-M   'P 1'
#
loop_
_entity.id
_entity.type
_entity.pdbx_description
1 polymer ?
#
loop_
_entity_poly.entity_id
_entity_poly.type
_entity_poly.pdbx_seq_one_letter_code
_entity_poly.pdbx_strand_id
1 'polypeptide(L)'
;MRLPDMGKVAGEAASIVYCSQGGTALDQTEEGRKFIKKYKDTYHIDMQVYAVNYYDGVKMLADAMTKAATTSDKSKLIAQLANEQYKGIAGTYSFDPEGNLKGAPTTVYVIRNGLPVPRDHFP
;
A
#
# COMPACT_ATOMS: atom_id res chain seq x y z
N MET A 1 -11.71 -9.82 4.57
CA MET A 1 -11.37 -9.97 6.02
C MET A 1 -10.05 -9.26 6.25
N ARG A 2 -9.95 -8.43 7.29
CA ARG A 2 -8.69 -7.74 7.60
C ARG A 2 -7.72 -8.70 8.29
N LEU A 3 -6.43 -8.63 7.98
CA LEU A 3 -5.40 -9.48 8.60
C LEU A 3 -5.45 -9.51 10.14
N PRO A 4 -5.64 -8.36 10.84
CA PRO A 4 -5.76 -8.36 12.30
C PRO A 4 -6.98 -9.11 12.85
N ASP A 5 -8.06 -9.24 12.05
CA ASP A 5 -9.27 -9.94 12.46
C ASP A 5 -9.12 -11.47 12.34
N MET A 6 -8.18 -11.94 11.51
CA MET A 6 -7.91 -13.36 11.32
C MET A 6 -7.54 -14.05 12.62
N GLY A 7 -6.63 -13.47 13.41
CA GLY A 7 -6.21 -14.02 14.69
C GLY A 7 -7.35 -14.13 15.69
N LYS A 8 -8.29 -13.16 15.67
CA LYS A 8 -9.45 -13.17 16.57
C LYS A 8 -10.49 -14.23 16.19
N VAL A 9 -10.71 -14.45 14.88
CA VAL A 9 -11.73 -15.37 14.36
C VAL A 9 -11.25 -16.81 14.37
N ALA A 10 -10.01 -17.04 13.92
CA ALA A 10 -9.46 -18.39 13.75
C ALA A 10 -8.72 -18.94 15.00
N GLY A 11 -8.46 -18.09 16.02
CA GLY A 11 -7.75 -18.52 17.23
C GLY A 11 -6.40 -19.15 16.93
N GLU A 12 -6.10 -20.30 17.54
CA GLU A 12 -4.84 -21.01 17.34
C GLU A 12 -4.61 -21.49 15.89
N ALA A 13 -5.69 -21.79 15.14
CA ALA A 13 -5.59 -22.17 13.74
C ALA A 13 -5.02 -21.06 12.85
N ALA A 14 -5.07 -19.79 13.30
CA ALA A 14 -4.45 -18.70 12.56
C ALA A 14 -2.92 -18.84 12.44
N SER A 15 -2.27 -19.57 13.36
CA SER A 15 -0.80 -19.71 13.41
C SER A 15 -0.20 -20.43 12.20
N ILE A 16 -1.00 -21.19 11.46
CA ILE A 16 -0.58 -21.90 10.22
C ILE A 16 -0.99 -21.15 8.96
N VAL A 17 -1.64 -19.98 9.08
CA VAL A 17 -2.11 -19.19 7.95
C VAL A 17 -1.03 -18.22 7.50
N TYR A 18 -0.80 -18.20 6.20
CA TYR A 18 0.03 -17.22 5.50
C TYR A 18 -0.87 -16.31 4.67
N CYS A 19 -0.59 -15.03 4.71
CA CYS A 19 -1.31 -14.03 3.92
C CYS A 19 -0.31 -13.18 3.17
N SER A 20 -0.58 -12.87 1.91
CA SER A 20 0.21 -11.91 1.13
C SER A 20 -0.51 -10.57 1.04
N GLN A 21 0.25 -9.50 1.02
CA GLN A 21 -0.23 -8.15 0.79
C GLN A 21 0.74 -7.40 -0.10
N GLY A 22 0.21 -6.69 -1.11
CA GLY A 22 1.01 -5.81 -1.95
C GLY A 22 1.56 -4.63 -1.13
N GLY A 23 2.79 -4.25 -1.42
CA GLY A 23 3.51 -3.18 -0.75
C GLY A 23 4.56 -3.68 0.25
N THR A 24 5.48 -2.77 0.60
CA THR A 24 6.47 -2.98 1.65
C THR A 24 5.80 -2.87 3.03
N ALA A 25 6.28 -3.63 4.00
CA ALA A 25 5.86 -3.48 5.38
C ALA A 25 6.26 -2.08 5.88
N LEU A 26 5.27 -1.22 6.11
CA LEU A 26 5.47 0.21 6.37
C LEU A 26 6.28 0.50 7.64
N ASP A 27 6.17 -0.36 8.64
CA ASP A 27 6.93 -0.27 9.88
C ASP A 27 8.44 -0.48 9.69
N GLN A 28 8.85 -1.03 8.54
CA GLN A 28 10.26 -1.24 8.20
C GLN A 28 10.91 -0.01 7.56
N THR A 29 10.13 0.99 7.12
CA THR A 29 10.65 2.22 6.52
C THR A 29 10.45 3.43 7.44
N GLU A 30 11.31 4.45 7.31
CA GLU A 30 11.17 5.67 8.12
C GLU A 30 9.92 6.46 7.74
N GLU A 31 9.67 6.60 6.44
CA GLU A 31 8.49 7.27 5.89
C GLU A 31 7.20 6.57 6.31
N GLY A 32 7.20 5.24 6.26
CA GLY A 32 6.07 4.42 6.70
C GLY A 32 5.76 4.59 8.18
N ARG A 33 6.78 4.57 9.06
CA ARG A 33 6.60 4.84 10.50
C ARG A 33 6.06 6.24 10.77
N LYS A 34 6.57 7.26 10.07
CA LYS A 34 6.05 8.63 10.16
C LYS A 34 4.58 8.71 9.74
N PHE A 35 4.22 8.02 8.65
CA PHE A 35 2.84 7.97 8.18
C PHE A 35 1.90 7.30 9.18
N ILE A 36 2.28 6.12 9.71
CA ILE A 36 1.52 5.38 10.73
C ILE A 36 1.26 6.28 11.94
N LYS A 37 2.32 6.93 12.45
CA LYS A 37 2.21 7.86 13.58
C LYS A 37 1.25 9.01 13.28
N LYS A 38 1.43 9.69 12.16
CA LYS A 38 0.60 10.83 11.75
C LYS A 38 -0.87 10.41 11.59
N TYR A 39 -1.12 9.23 11.01
CA TYR A 39 -2.46 8.70 10.85
C TYR A 39 -3.14 8.49 12.20
N LYS A 40 -2.43 7.84 13.14
CA LYS A 40 -2.94 7.59 14.51
C LYS A 40 -3.19 8.89 15.28
N ASP A 41 -2.27 9.85 15.20
CA ASP A 41 -2.40 11.14 15.85
C ASP A 41 -3.59 11.97 15.31
N THR A 42 -3.87 11.84 14.00
CA THR A 42 -4.94 12.59 13.32
C THR A 42 -6.32 11.97 13.53
N TYR A 43 -6.43 10.67 13.44
CA TYR A 43 -7.73 9.97 13.40
C TYR A 43 -8.03 9.20 14.68
N HIS A 44 -7.09 9.10 15.62
CA HIS A 44 -7.19 8.38 16.90
C HIS A 44 -7.58 6.90 16.76
N ILE A 45 -7.29 6.31 15.62
CA ILE A 45 -7.46 4.88 15.33
C ILE A 45 -6.18 4.31 14.71
N ASP A 46 -6.02 3.00 14.80
CA ASP A 46 -4.92 2.32 14.12
C ASP A 46 -5.12 2.36 12.59
N MET A 47 -4.01 2.49 11.87
CA MET A 47 -4.02 2.60 10.42
C MET A 47 -4.66 1.37 9.78
N GLN A 48 -5.56 1.59 8.83
CA GLN A 48 -6.18 0.53 8.06
C GLN A 48 -5.27 0.06 6.93
N VAL A 49 -5.42 -1.21 6.55
CA VAL A 49 -4.53 -1.93 5.62
C VAL A 49 -4.24 -1.18 4.32
N TYR A 50 -5.27 -0.56 3.72
CA TYR A 50 -5.12 0.14 2.43
C TYR A 50 -4.97 1.66 2.54
N ALA A 51 -4.89 2.22 3.74
CA ALA A 51 -4.88 3.67 3.93
C ALA A 51 -3.72 4.35 3.19
N VAL A 52 -2.53 3.77 3.24
CA VAL A 52 -1.36 4.31 2.55
C VAL A 52 -1.49 4.20 1.03
N ASN A 53 -2.05 3.10 0.52
CA ASN A 53 -2.20 2.90 -0.93
C ASN A 53 -3.19 3.93 -1.53
N TYR A 54 -4.28 4.20 -0.82
CA TYR A 54 -5.22 5.26 -1.23
C TYR A 54 -4.58 6.65 -1.13
N TYR A 55 -3.81 6.91 -0.07
CA TYR A 55 -3.08 8.18 0.06
C TYR A 55 -2.10 8.38 -1.10
N ASP A 56 -1.27 7.39 -1.39
CA ASP A 56 -0.30 7.44 -2.50
C ASP A 56 -1.02 7.57 -3.85
N GLY A 57 -2.11 6.81 -4.05
CA GLY A 57 -2.90 6.88 -5.29
C GLY A 57 -3.48 8.27 -5.56
N VAL A 58 -4.05 8.92 -4.54
CA VAL A 58 -4.56 10.29 -4.68
C VAL A 58 -3.43 11.29 -4.96
N LYS A 59 -2.28 11.13 -4.30
CA LYS A 59 -1.12 12.00 -4.51
C LYS A 59 -0.51 11.80 -5.90
N MET A 60 -0.39 10.56 -6.36
CA MET A 60 0.07 10.22 -7.71
C MET A 60 -0.86 10.81 -8.77
N LEU A 61 -2.17 10.70 -8.59
CA LEU A 61 -3.14 11.27 -9.51
C LEU A 61 -3.03 12.81 -9.57
N ALA A 62 -2.88 13.47 -8.44
CA ALA A 62 -2.69 14.92 -8.39
C ALA A 62 -1.39 15.37 -9.07
N ASP A 63 -0.31 14.59 -8.91
CA ASP A 63 0.96 14.83 -9.60
C ASP A 63 0.81 14.64 -11.12
N ALA A 64 0.14 13.58 -11.56
CA ALA A 64 -0.16 13.34 -12.96
C ALA A 64 -1.02 14.45 -13.58
N MET A 65 -2.03 14.96 -12.87
CA MET A 65 -2.84 16.10 -13.29
C MET A 65 -1.99 17.35 -13.51
N THR A 66 -1.05 17.61 -12.60
CA THR A 66 -0.13 18.74 -12.68
C THR A 66 0.79 18.61 -13.90
N LYS A 67 1.40 17.44 -14.10
CA LYS A 67 2.30 17.18 -15.23
C LYS A 67 1.59 17.18 -16.59
N ALA A 68 0.38 16.65 -16.65
CA ALA A 68 -0.47 16.66 -17.84
C ALA A 68 -1.14 18.01 -18.11
N ALA A 69 -1.00 18.98 -17.21
CA ALA A 69 -1.66 20.29 -17.24
C ALA A 69 -3.18 20.19 -17.48
N THR A 70 -3.84 19.21 -16.85
CA THR A 70 -5.28 19.00 -16.98
C THR A 70 -5.85 18.29 -15.75
N THR A 71 -7.10 18.63 -15.40
CA THR A 71 -7.87 17.96 -14.35
C THR A 71 -9.08 17.19 -14.90
N SER A 72 -9.35 17.28 -16.21
CA SER A 72 -10.57 16.73 -16.80
C SER A 72 -10.36 15.89 -18.07
N ASP A 73 -9.24 16.06 -18.77
CA ASP A 73 -8.91 15.26 -19.96
C ASP A 73 -8.40 13.88 -19.54
N LYS A 74 -9.30 12.91 -19.54
CA LYS A 74 -9.01 11.53 -19.14
C LYS A 74 -7.92 10.89 -20.00
N SER A 75 -7.89 11.16 -21.30
CA SER A 75 -6.93 10.57 -22.22
C SER A 75 -5.51 11.04 -21.90
N LYS A 76 -5.34 12.35 -21.65
CA LYS A 76 -4.05 12.90 -21.22
C LYS A 76 -3.61 12.36 -19.86
N LEU A 77 -4.53 12.23 -18.91
CA LEU A 77 -4.22 11.68 -17.59
C LEU A 77 -3.80 10.21 -17.66
N ILE A 78 -4.49 9.39 -18.47
CA ILE A 78 -4.11 7.98 -18.68
C ILE A 78 -2.74 7.89 -19.34
N ALA A 79 -2.47 8.68 -20.36
CA ALA A 79 -1.17 8.70 -21.03
C ALA A 79 -0.05 9.16 -20.07
N GLN A 80 -0.30 10.14 -19.21
CA GLN A 80 0.66 10.59 -18.20
C GLN A 80 0.93 9.49 -17.18
N LEU A 81 -0.11 8.85 -16.64
CA LEU A 81 0.02 7.76 -15.66
C LEU A 81 0.75 6.54 -16.24
N ALA A 82 0.51 6.19 -17.51
CA ALA A 82 1.23 5.11 -18.20
C ALA A 82 2.76 5.33 -18.27
N ASN A 83 3.19 6.60 -18.28
CA ASN A 83 4.60 6.99 -18.28
C ASN A 83 5.11 7.45 -16.91
N GLU A 84 4.28 7.36 -15.88
CA GLU A 84 4.62 7.83 -14.54
C GLU A 84 5.56 6.85 -13.82
N GLN A 85 6.51 7.44 -13.09
CA GLN A 85 7.23 6.76 -12.03
C GLN A 85 7.06 7.59 -10.75
N TYR A 86 6.08 7.22 -9.94
CA TYR A 86 5.73 7.95 -8.74
C TYR A 86 6.32 7.28 -7.49
N LYS A 87 7.09 8.03 -6.71
CA LYS A 87 7.63 7.58 -5.43
C LYS A 87 6.64 7.91 -4.32
N GLY A 88 5.90 6.90 -3.87
CA GLY A 88 4.99 6.99 -2.74
C GLY A 88 5.61 6.49 -1.43
N ILE A 89 4.79 6.44 -0.38
CA ILE A 89 5.16 5.93 0.95
C ILE A 89 5.25 4.41 0.95
N ALA A 90 4.31 3.74 0.27
CA ALA A 90 4.26 2.27 0.19
C ALA A 90 5.24 1.69 -0.85
N GLY A 91 5.83 2.50 -1.71
CA GLY A 91 6.77 2.07 -2.74
C GLY A 91 6.78 2.97 -3.96
N THR A 92 7.47 2.52 -5.01
CA THR A 92 7.48 3.22 -6.30
C THR A 92 6.44 2.61 -7.22
N TYR A 93 5.61 3.45 -7.80
CA TYR A 93 4.53 3.05 -8.71
C TYR A 93 4.94 3.37 -10.14
N SER A 94 4.89 2.38 -11.00
CA SER A 94 4.99 2.50 -12.47
C SER A 94 4.16 1.40 -13.12
N PHE A 95 3.73 1.61 -14.36
CA PHE A 95 2.79 0.71 -15.02
C PHE A 95 3.38 0.12 -16.31
N ASP A 96 2.96 -1.08 -16.66
CA ASP A 96 3.21 -1.67 -17.96
C ASP A 96 2.20 -1.13 -19.02
N PRO A 97 2.35 -1.48 -20.31
CA PRO A 97 1.41 -1.06 -21.35
C PRO A 97 -0.03 -1.54 -21.11
N GLU A 98 -0.21 -2.63 -20.38
CA GLU A 98 -1.49 -3.21 -20.02
C GLU A 98 -2.13 -2.54 -18.79
N GLY A 99 -1.38 -1.65 -18.11
CA GLY A 99 -1.81 -0.93 -16.91
C GLY A 99 -1.57 -1.70 -15.60
N ASN A 100 -0.82 -2.80 -15.62
CA ASN A 100 -0.43 -3.50 -14.41
C ASN A 100 0.71 -2.78 -13.70
N LEU A 101 0.75 -2.86 -12.39
CA LEU A 101 1.82 -2.28 -11.59
C LEU A 101 3.12 -3.07 -11.78
N LYS A 102 4.19 -2.40 -12.23
CA LYS A 102 5.51 -3.01 -12.37
C LYS A 102 6.20 -3.11 -11.03
N GLY A 103 6.92 -4.24 -10.81
CA GLY A 103 7.77 -4.40 -9.64
C GLY A 103 6.98 -4.18 -8.33
N ALA A 104 5.73 -4.64 -8.29
CA ALA A 104 4.90 -4.49 -7.10
C ALA A 104 5.48 -5.35 -5.96
N PRO A 105 6.12 -4.74 -4.95
CA PRO A 105 6.62 -5.52 -3.83
C PRO A 105 5.48 -6.21 -3.13
N THR A 106 5.73 -7.42 -2.66
CA THR A 106 4.74 -8.20 -1.92
C THR A 106 5.33 -8.66 -0.60
N THR A 107 4.62 -8.41 0.49
CA THR A 107 5.00 -8.90 1.81
C THR A 107 4.12 -10.07 2.20
N VAL A 108 4.74 -11.17 2.63
CA VAL A 108 4.05 -12.32 3.21
C VAL A 108 4.07 -12.20 4.73
N TYR A 109 2.90 -12.36 5.32
CA TYR A 109 2.67 -12.31 6.76
C TYR A 109 2.32 -13.68 7.30
N VAL A 110 2.71 -13.94 8.52
CA VAL A 110 2.25 -15.05 9.35
C VAL A 110 1.56 -14.48 10.59
N ILE A 111 0.53 -15.17 11.09
CA ILE A 111 -0.13 -14.74 12.32
C ILE A 111 0.65 -15.28 13.52
N ARG A 112 1.10 -14.39 14.40
CA ARG A 112 1.74 -14.73 15.68
C ARG A 112 1.03 -14.01 16.82
N ASN A 113 0.61 -14.76 17.82
CA ASN A 113 -0.14 -14.21 18.98
C ASN A 113 -1.35 -13.37 18.54
N GLY A 114 -2.07 -13.84 17.50
CA GLY A 114 -3.24 -13.15 16.95
C GLY A 114 -2.95 -11.93 16.09
N LEU A 115 -1.67 -11.57 15.85
CA LEU A 115 -1.27 -10.41 15.08
C LEU A 115 -0.50 -10.81 13.82
N PRO A 116 -0.67 -10.09 12.70
CA PRO A 116 0.12 -10.30 11.50
C PRO A 116 1.56 -9.81 11.73
N VAL A 117 2.52 -10.68 11.45
CA VAL A 117 3.95 -10.39 11.52
C VAL A 117 4.55 -10.59 10.11
N PRO A 118 5.28 -9.60 9.57
CA PRO A 118 5.99 -9.78 8.30
C PRO A 118 6.98 -10.95 8.41
N ARG A 119 6.97 -11.82 7.40
CA ARG A 119 7.87 -12.98 7.34
C ARG A 119 8.85 -12.86 6.17
N ASP A 120 8.31 -12.71 4.96
CA ASP A 120 9.08 -12.67 3.73
C ASP A 120 8.67 -11.44 2.91
N HIS A 121 9.64 -10.85 2.21
CA HIS A 121 9.43 -9.72 1.32
C HIS A 121 9.95 -10.08 -0.06
N PHE A 122 9.11 -9.90 -1.07
CA PHE A 122 9.43 -10.09 -2.48
C PHE A 122 9.40 -8.73 -3.17
N PRO A 123 10.51 -8.34 -3.84
CA PRO A 123 10.63 -7.06 -4.54
C PRO A 123 9.73 -6.99 -5.78
#